data_bde28aadcbf7e0a9367747cd22b826cd
#
_entry.id   bde28aadcbf7e0a9367747cd22b826cd
#
_cell.length_a   1.000
_cell.length_b   1.000
_cell.length_c   1.000
_cell.angle_alpha   90.00
_cell.angle_beta   90.00
_cell.angle_gamma   90.00
#
_symmetry.space_group_name_H-M   'P 1'
#
loop_
_entity.id
_entity.type
_entity.pdbx_description
1 polymer ?
#
loop_
_entity_poly.entity_id
_entity_poly.type
_entity_poly.pdbx_seq_one_letter_code
_entity_poly.pdbx_strand_id
1 'polypeptide(L)'
;MSDVMSRPAARTLLLNAADNVAVALSNLDVGTQTPQGVTTIRRVPKGHKFTVRAVTAGEAIIKFGQIIGFAKEGIAPGDWVHEHNCSIGEQHGAFERDYAFSEGVVPVEFVAEAQRATFQGFRRANGTVGTRNYIGILTSVNCSTTVAGFIATEIERSGILADYPNIDGIVALKQANGCVIDYRGVIFDTLKKTTWGYATNPNMGGVIMVGLGCEGFQIPRLKEAYGVTENETFRTMTIQEVGGTKKTVAAGVEAVKAMLPIVNRAKRETVPASELMLALQCGGSDGYSGITANPALGVAADILVRHGGTAILSETPEIYGAEHLLTRRAKNPEVGQKLVDIIHWWEDYAARNNMEMNNNPSPGNKLGGLTTILEKSLGAAAKGGTTPLNAVYHYADPVTEKGFVFMDTPGYDPVSATGQVAGGANILCFTTGRGSAYGCKPTPSIKIATNSDIYHKMLDDMDINGGEVVEGGSLEAKGQEIFDKILAVASGEKSKSELLGYGDNEFVPWQIGATF
;
A
#
# COMPACT_ATOMS: atom_id res chain seq x y z
N MET A 1 -29.79 -17.83 -46.05
CA MET A 1 -28.35 -17.99 -45.70
C MET A 1 -28.16 -17.19 -44.40
N SER A 2 -28.14 -17.90 -43.28
CA SER A 2 -27.92 -17.26 -41.96
C SER A 2 -26.44 -16.95 -41.81
N ASP A 3 -26.15 -15.66 -41.69
CA ASP A 3 -24.83 -15.20 -41.27
C ASP A 3 -24.44 -15.86 -39.94
N VAL A 4 -23.57 -16.83 -40.01
CA VAL A 4 -22.85 -17.36 -38.85
C VAL A 4 -21.84 -16.27 -38.48
N MET A 5 -22.27 -15.31 -37.66
CA MET A 5 -21.33 -14.44 -36.98
C MET A 5 -20.33 -15.35 -36.24
N SER A 6 -19.10 -15.39 -36.70
CA SER A 6 -18.02 -16.10 -36.02
C SER A 6 -17.91 -15.49 -34.61
N ARG A 7 -18.29 -16.26 -33.58
CA ARG A 7 -18.06 -15.85 -32.18
C ARG A 7 -16.56 -15.56 -32.04
N PRO A 8 -16.18 -14.41 -31.47
CA PRO A 8 -14.78 -14.13 -31.22
C PRO A 8 -14.18 -15.28 -30.40
N ALA A 9 -12.97 -15.72 -30.76
CA ALA A 9 -12.26 -16.77 -30.05
C ALA A 9 -12.18 -16.45 -28.56
N ALA A 10 -12.46 -17.45 -27.71
CA ALA A 10 -12.42 -17.31 -26.26
C ALA A 10 -11.03 -16.81 -25.83
N ARG A 11 -10.98 -15.65 -25.17
CA ARG A 11 -9.73 -15.12 -24.61
C ARG A 11 -9.58 -15.64 -23.18
N THR A 12 -8.58 -16.49 -22.97
CA THR A 12 -8.28 -17.12 -21.69
C THR A 12 -6.79 -17.17 -21.46
N LEU A 13 -6.35 -17.28 -20.21
CA LEU A 13 -4.95 -17.31 -19.82
C LEU A 13 -4.69 -18.47 -18.85
N LEU A 14 -3.77 -19.36 -19.18
CA LEU A 14 -3.14 -20.32 -18.29
C LEU A 14 -1.82 -19.73 -17.83
N LEU A 15 -1.63 -19.55 -16.52
CA LEU A 15 -0.51 -18.78 -15.97
C LEU A 15 0.74 -19.64 -15.73
N ASN A 16 0.53 -20.92 -15.43
CA ASN A 16 1.61 -21.90 -15.21
C ASN A 16 1.19 -23.26 -15.78
N ALA A 17 2.13 -24.04 -16.25
CA ALA A 17 1.86 -25.39 -16.77
C ALA A 17 1.27 -26.36 -15.71
N ALA A 18 1.54 -26.10 -14.42
CA ALA A 18 1.01 -26.88 -13.30
C ALA A 18 -0.42 -26.49 -12.92
N ASP A 19 -0.96 -25.38 -13.45
CA ASP A 19 -2.28 -24.89 -13.10
C ASP A 19 -3.40 -25.85 -13.56
N ASN A 20 -4.37 -26.09 -12.70
CA ASN A 20 -5.58 -26.81 -13.05
C ASN A 20 -6.79 -25.88 -13.27
N VAL A 21 -6.56 -24.57 -13.23
CA VAL A 21 -7.51 -23.53 -13.62
C VAL A 21 -6.89 -22.55 -14.61
N ALA A 22 -7.73 -22.00 -15.50
CA ALA A 22 -7.37 -20.89 -16.37
C ALA A 22 -8.26 -19.67 -16.08
N VAL A 23 -7.78 -18.45 -16.38
CA VAL A 23 -8.49 -17.19 -16.17
C VAL A 23 -9.19 -16.75 -17.44
N ALA A 24 -10.45 -16.35 -17.32
CA ALA A 24 -11.25 -15.79 -18.40
C ALA A 24 -10.89 -14.31 -18.62
N LEU A 25 -10.35 -13.95 -19.77
CA LEU A 25 -10.06 -12.57 -20.16
C LEU A 25 -11.26 -11.85 -20.80
N SER A 26 -12.37 -12.59 -21.02
CA SER A 26 -13.68 -12.10 -21.44
C SER A 26 -14.76 -12.94 -20.77
N ASN A 27 -16.02 -12.47 -20.78
CA ASN A 27 -17.13 -13.32 -20.33
C ASN A 27 -17.22 -14.55 -21.25
N LEU A 28 -17.28 -15.73 -20.65
CA LEU A 28 -17.46 -17.01 -21.36
C LEU A 28 -18.85 -17.53 -21.08
N ASP A 29 -19.67 -17.70 -22.12
CA ASP A 29 -20.98 -18.32 -22.00
C ASP A 29 -20.87 -19.84 -21.94
N VAL A 30 -21.93 -20.53 -21.49
CA VAL A 30 -22.03 -21.99 -21.51
C VAL A 30 -21.80 -22.49 -22.94
N GLY A 31 -21.04 -23.57 -23.08
CA GLY A 31 -20.70 -24.15 -24.38
C GLY A 31 -19.57 -23.44 -25.15
N THR A 32 -18.88 -22.50 -24.52
CA THR A 32 -17.71 -21.85 -25.13
C THR A 32 -16.51 -22.81 -25.16
N GLN A 33 -15.97 -23.07 -26.34
CA GLN A 33 -14.72 -23.81 -26.53
C GLN A 33 -13.53 -22.91 -26.14
N THR A 34 -12.63 -23.42 -25.30
CA THR A 34 -11.47 -22.66 -24.82
C THR A 34 -10.17 -23.17 -25.47
N PRO A 35 -9.13 -22.32 -25.57
CA PRO A 35 -7.80 -22.73 -26.04
C PRO A 35 -7.19 -23.89 -25.24
N GLN A 36 -7.62 -24.10 -23.99
CA GLN A 36 -7.19 -25.22 -23.14
C GLN A 36 -7.86 -26.56 -23.50
N GLY A 37 -8.71 -26.59 -24.54
CA GLY A 37 -9.36 -27.80 -25.02
C GLY A 37 -10.58 -28.25 -24.21
N VAL A 38 -11.08 -27.40 -23.29
CA VAL A 38 -12.29 -27.68 -22.52
C VAL A 38 -13.46 -26.78 -22.96
N THR A 39 -14.67 -27.28 -22.77
CA THR A 39 -15.91 -26.54 -23.04
C THR A 39 -16.50 -26.05 -21.73
N THR A 40 -16.83 -24.78 -21.62
CA THR A 40 -17.45 -24.22 -20.42
C THR A 40 -18.84 -24.84 -20.18
N ILE A 41 -19.07 -25.34 -18.97
CA ILE A 41 -20.37 -25.94 -18.56
C ILE A 41 -21.23 -24.96 -17.75
N ARG A 42 -20.61 -23.88 -17.25
CA ARG A 42 -21.29 -22.72 -16.65
C ARG A 42 -20.75 -21.42 -17.27
N ARG A 43 -21.51 -20.34 -17.14
CA ARG A 43 -21.01 -19.01 -17.48
C ARG A 43 -19.85 -18.64 -16.56
N VAL A 44 -18.72 -18.22 -17.14
CA VAL A 44 -17.54 -17.75 -16.39
C VAL A 44 -17.38 -16.25 -16.64
N PRO A 45 -17.53 -15.39 -15.62
CA PRO A 45 -17.34 -13.95 -15.79
C PRO A 45 -15.87 -13.59 -16.12
N LYS A 46 -15.66 -12.47 -16.79
CA LYS A 46 -14.34 -11.88 -17.01
C LYS A 46 -13.58 -11.72 -15.68
N GLY A 47 -12.31 -12.09 -15.63
CA GLY A 47 -11.47 -12.07 -14.43
C GLY A 47 -11.62 -13.28 -13.52
N HIS A 48 -12.63 -14.13 -13.74
CA HIS A 48 -12.83 -15.36 -12.99
C HIS A 48 -12.10 -16.54 -13.61
N LYS A 49 -12.06 -17.66 -12.91
CA LYS A 49 -11.33 -18.85 -13.31
C LYS A 49 -12.27 -20.05 -13.53
N PHE A 50 -11.83 -20.95 -14.37
CA PHE A 50 -12.50 -22.22 -14.68
C PHE A 50 -11.49 -23.36 -14.70
N THR A 51 -11.94 -24.57 -14.43
CA THR A 51 -11.09 -25.79 -14.45
C THR A 51 -10.69 -26.19 -15.87
N VAL A 52 -9.42 -26.55 -16.06
CA VAL A 52 -8.91 -27.07 -17.35
C VAL A 52 -8.88 -28.61 -17.37
N ARG A 53 -9.09 -29.26 -16.24
CA ARG A 53 -9.28 -30.70 -16.06
C ARG A 53 -10.22 -30.98 -14.91
N ALA A 54 -10.61 -32.23 -14.73
CA ALA A 54 -11.38 -32.64 -13.54
C ALA A 54 -10.52 -32.43 -12.27
N VAL A 55 -11.16 -31.96 -11.21
CA VAL A 55 -10.59 -31.80 -9.86
C VAL A 55 -11.48 -32.57 -8.89
N THR A 56 -10.90 -33.47 -8.11
CA THR A 56 -11.65 -34.30 -7.16
C THR A 56 -11.90 -33.55 -5.84
N ALA A 57 -12.89 -33.95 -5.06
CA ALA A 57 -13.14 -33.38 -3.74
C ALA A 57 -11.89 -33.48 -2.86
N GLY A 58 -11.54 -32.38 -2.20
CA GLY A 58 -10.33 -32.27 -1.36
C GLY A 58 -9.01 -32.03 -2.14
N GLU A 59 -9.04 -32.14 -3.47
CA GLU A 59 -7.84 -31.86 -4.29
C GLU A 59 -7.53 -30.35 -4.32
N ALA A 60 -6.23 -30.03 -4.38
CA ALA A 60 -5.75 -28.65 -4.47
C ALA A 60 -6.16 -27.99 -5.79
N ILE A 61 -6.65 -26.77 -5.71
CA ILE A 61 -6.84 -25.87 -6.85
C ILE A 61 -5.57 -25.04 -6.99
N ILE A 62 -4.94 -25.14 -8.18
CA ILE A 62 -3.62 -24.57 -8.46
C ILE A 62 -3.74 -23.43 -9.47
N LYS A 63 -3.19 -22.26 -9.13
CA LYS A 63 -3.03 -21.08 -9.99
C LYS A 63 -1.67 -20.45 -9.69
N PHE A 64 -0.98 -19.94 -10.69
CA PHE A 64 0.41 -19.46 -10.58
C PHE A 64 1.43 -20.55 -10.17
N GLY A 65 1.11 -21.84 -10.39
CA GLY A 65 1.90 -22.96 -9.87
C GLY A 65 1.81 -23.12 -8.35
N GLN A 66 0.84 -22.47 -7.69
CA GLN A 66 0.66 -22.44 -6.24
C GLN A 66 -0.77 -22.85 -5.86
N ILE A 67 -0.94 -23.37 -4.67
CA ILE A 67 -2.26 -23.73 -4.13
C ILE A 67 -3.01 -22.46 -3.77
N ILE A 68 -4.20 -22.27 -4.38
CA ILE A 68 -5.10 -21.16 -4.08
C ILE A 68 -6.31 -21.59 -3.23
N GLY A 69 -6.46 -22.86 -2.97
CA GLY A 69 -7.54 -23.45 -2.19
C GLY A 69 -7.72 -24.92 -2.50
N PHE A 70 -8.79 -25.51 -1.98
CA PHE A 70 -9.12 -26.91 -2.14
C PHE A 70 -10.57 -27.05 -2.62
N ALA A 71 -10.81 -28.04 -3.48
CA ALA A 71 -12.14 -28.33 -4.01
C ALA A 71 -13.05 -28.87 -2.89
N LYS A 72 -14.21 -28.25 -2.68
CA LYS A 72 -15.22 -28.72 -1.70
C LYS A 72 -15.93 -30.01 -2.18
N GLU A 73 -16.02 -30.15 -3.48
CA GLU A 73 -16.68 -31.24 -4.20
C GLU A 73 -15.94 -31.51 -5.52
N GLY A 74 -16.34 -32.56 -6.25
CA GLY A 74 -15.79 -32.82 -7.58
C GLY A 74 -16.15 -31.68 -8.56
N ILE A 75 -15.15 -31.12 -9.25
CA ILE A 75 -15.32 -30.04 -10.23
C ILE A 75 -15.02 -30.59 -11.62
N ALA A 76 -15.97 -30.50 -12.52
CA ALA A 76 -15.81 -31.00 -13.90
C ALA A 76 -14.95 -30.04 -14.75
N PRO A 77 -14.29 -30.52 -15.82
CA PRO A 77 -13.57 -29.65 -16.75
C PRO A 77 -14.49 -28.57 -17.33
N GLY A 78 -14.04 -27.32 -17.40
CA GLY A 78 -14.81 -26.19 -17.89
C GLY A 78 -15.80 -25.59 -16.89
N ASP A 79 -15.82 -26.07 -15.65
CA ASP A 79 -16.67 -25.49 -14.60
C ASP A 79 -16.06 -24.23 -13.98
N TRP A 80 -16.93 -23.29 -13.61
CA TRP A 80 -16.56 -22.06 -12.92
C TRP A 80 -16.09 -22.36 -11.50
N VAL A 81 -14.88 -21.91 -11.15
CA VAL A 81 -14.32 -22.05 -9.81
C VAL A 81 -14.51 -20.76 -9.01
N HIS A 82 -15.22 -20.86 -7.90
CA HIS A 82 -15.46 -19.76 -6.98
C HIS A 82 -15.76 -20.27 -5.56
N GLU A 83 -16.26 -19.41 -4.65
CA GLU A 83 -16.55 -19.77 -3.25
C GLU A 83 -17.50 -20.98 -3.08
N HIS A 84 -18.38 -21.25 -4.05
CA HIS A 84 -19.32 -22.37 -3.95
C HIS A 84 -18.60 -23.73 -3.99
N ASN A 85 -17.47 -23.83 -4.66
CA ASN A 85 -16.73 -25.09 -4.83
C ASN A 85 -15.23 -25.02 -4.48
N CYS A 86 -14.74 -23.86 -3.99
CA CYS A 86 -13.36 -23.66 -3.53
C CYS A 86 -13.33 -23.09 -2.10
N SER A 87 -12.48 -23.64 -1.23
CA SER A 87 -12.24 -23.13 0.14
C SER A 87 -10.75 -23.26 0.50
N ILE A 88 -10.36 -22.68 1.63
CA ILE A 88 -9.00 -22.86 2.15
C ILE A 88 -8.75 -24.27 2.74
N GLY A 89 -9.81 -25.08 2.93
CA GLY A 89 -9.75 -26.41 3.54
C GLY A 89 -9.90 -26.38 5.06
N GLU A 90 -10.38 -27.49 5.64
CA GLU A 90 -10.51 -27.62 7.11
C GLU A 90 -9.17 -27.84 7.82
N GLN A 91 -8.11 -28.20 7.08
CA GLN A 91 -6.77 -28.52 7.61
C GLN A 91 -5.81 -27.33 7.62
N HIS A 92 -6.32 -26.12 7.72
CA HIS A 92 -5.52 -24.89 7.59
C HIS A 92 -4.40 -24.73 8.64
N GLY A 93 -4.50 -25.31 9.81
CA GLY A 93 -3.42 -25.39 10.81
C GLY A 93 -2.34 -26.45 10.54
N ALA A 94 -2.53 -27.30 9.50
CA ALA A 94 -1.65 -28.41 9.15
C ALA A 94 -0.96 -28.25 7.78
N PHE A 95 -1.05 -27.07 7.16
CA PHE A 95 -0.26 -26.78 5.97
C PHE A 95 1.18 -26.53 6.41
N GLU A 96 1.98 -27.59 6.44
CA GLU A 96 3.43 -27.51 6.69
C GLU A 96 4.02 -26.68 5.55
N ARG A 97 4.34 -25.40 5.84
CA ARG A 97 4.94 -24.48 4.87
C ARG A 97 6.44 -24.65 4.93
N ASP A 98 7.01 -25.14 3.83
CA ASP A 98 8.44 -25.08 3.63
C ASP A 98 8.84 -23.62 3.33
N TYR A 99 9.33 -22.93 4.32
CA TYR A 99 9.77 -21.55 4.18
C TYR A 99 11.06 -21.39 3.41
N ALA A 100 11.89 -22.46 3.30
CA ALA A 100 13.14 -22.50 2.54
C ALA A 100 13.99 -21.23 2.73
N PHE A 101 14.23 -20.86 3.99
CA PHE A 101 14.87 -19.60 4.37
C PHE A 101 16.15 -19.31 3.59
N SER A 102 16.15 -18.21 2.83
CA SER A 102 17.30 -17.70 2.06
C SER A 102 17.83 -18.61 0.94
N GLU A 103 17.14 -19.69 0.59
CA GLU A 103 17.58 -20.64 -0.45
C GLU A 103 17.49 -20.05 -1.87
N GLY A 104 16.66 -19.04 -2.08
CA GLY A 104 16.42 -18.39 -3.38
C GLY A 104 16.97 -16.97 -3.48
N VAL A 105 17.95 -16.60 -2.66
CA VAL A 105 18.54 -15.25 -2.71
C VAL A 105 19.37 -15.07 -3.96
N VAL A 106 18.96 -14.11 -4.79
CA VAL A 106 19.73 -13.67 -5.96
C VAL A 106 20.30 -12.28 -5.68
N PRO A 107 21.61 -12.08 -5.73
CA PRO A 107 22.20 -10.75 -5.51
C PRO A 107 21.65 -9.70 -6.49
N VAL A 108 21.46 -8.49 -6.00
CA VAL A 108 20.99 -7.38 -6.83
C VAL A 108 22.13 -6.88 -7.72
N GLU A 109 21.88 -6.84 -9.03
CA GLU A 109 22.76 -6.15 -9.97
C GLU A 109 22.43 -4.66 -9.98
N PHE A 110 23.16 -3.90 -9.17
CA PHE A 110 22.96 -2.46 -9.04
C PHE A 110 23.41 -1.71 -10.30
N VAL A 111 22.62 -0.72 -10.70
CA VAL A 111 23.04 0.29 -11.67
C VAL A 111 24.19 1.10 -11.08
N ALA A 112 25.26 1.30 -11.88
CA ALA A 112 26.41 2.09 -11.47
C ALA A 112 25.95 3.49 -11.00
N GLU A 113 26.52 4.01 -9.93
CA GLU A 113 26.03 5.23 -9.26
C GLU A 113 25.90 6.42 -10.22
N ALA A 114 26.85 6.62 -11.10
CA ALA A 114 26.82 7.67 -12.12
C ALA A 114 25.74 7.50 -13.21
N GLN A 115 25.13 6.30 -13.31
CA GLN A 115 24.10 5.98 -14.28
C GLN A 115 22.71 5.83 -13.65
N ARG A 116 22.62 6.00 -12.33
CA ARG A 116 21.32 5.93 -11.63
C ARG A 116 20.39 7.01 -12.11
N ALA A 117 19.12 6.65 -12.27
CA ALA A 117 18.05 7.61 -12.55
C ALA A 117 18.00 8.68 -11.44
N THR A 118 17.56 9.87 -11.80
CA THR A 118 17.47 11.02 -10.89
C THR A 118 16.06 11.61 -10.91
N PHE A 119 15.72 12.37 -9.88
CA PHE A 119 14.50 13.17 -9.82
C PHE A 119 14.76 14.54 -9.18
N GLN A 120 13.78 15.44 -9.24
CA GLN A 120 13.87 16.76 -8.63
C GLN A 120 13.25 16.72 -7.23
N GLY A 121 14.08 16.59 -6.19
CA GLY A 121 13.65 16.43 -4.79
C GLY A 121 14.01 17.60 -3.89
N PHE A 122 13.39 17.65 -2.71
CA PHE A 122 13.67 18.62 -1.65
C PHE A 122 14.64 18.00 -0.63
N ARG A 123 15.92 18.37 -0.66
CA ARG A 123 16.86 17.88 0.34
C ARG A 123 16.65 18.59 1.68
N ARG A 124 16.53 17.79 2.73
CA ARG A 124 16.37 18.29 4.10
C ARG A 124 17.73 18.43 4.81
N ALA A 125 17.76 19.21 5.88
CA ALA A 125 18.98 19.45 6.66
C ALA A 125 19.59 18.17 7.28
N ASN A 126 18.74 17.15 7.55
CA ASN A 126 19.17 15.83 8.04
C ASN A 126 19.64 14.88 6.93
N GLY A 127 19.69 15.35 5.67
CA GLY A 127 20.14 14.58 4.51
C GLY A 127 19.02 13.80 3.79
N THR A 128 17.83 13.64 4.36
CA THR A 128 16.70 12.97 3.69
C THR A 128 16.15 13.82 2.54
N VAL A 129 15.41 13.19 1.62
CA VAL A 129 14.88 13.88 0.44
C VAL A 129 13.36 13.70 0.33
N GLY A 130 12.64 14.82 0.29
CA GLY A 130 11.21 14.84 0.05
C GLY A 130 10.87 14.94 -1.45
N THR A 131 9.75 14.34 -1.82
CA THR A 131 9.12 14.51 -3.15
C THR A 131 8.08 15.64 -3.13
N ARG A 132 7.72 16.08 -1.94
CA ARG A 132 6.81 17.20 -1.65
C ARG A 132 7.36 18.06 -0.50
N ASN A 133 6.70 19.21 -0.29
CA ASN A 133 7.06 20.18 0.75
C ASN A 133 5.79 20.72 1.40
N TYR A 134 5.18 19.92 2.28
CA TYR A 134 3.94 20.27 3.01
C TYR A 134 4.22 20.93 4.36
N ILE A 135 3.24 21.69 4.85
CA ILE A 135 3.13 22.03 6.27
C ILE A 135 2.07 21.15 6.91
N GLY A 136 2.47 20.36 7.91
CA GLY A 136 1.58 19.45 8.64
C GLY A 136 1.07 20.06 9.92
N ILE A 137 -0.24 19.88 10.20
CA ILE A 137 -0.84 20.16 11.50
C ILE A 137 -1.25 18.85 12.12
N LEU A 138 -0.43 18.34 13.04
CA LEU A 138 -0.63 17.06 13.71
C LEU A 138 -1.47 17.24 14.98
N THR A 139 -2.22 16.21 15.33
CA THR A 139 -3.04 16.22 16.55
C THR A 139 -2.56 15.15 17.53
N SER A 140 -2.46 15.49 18.82
CA SER A 140 -2.18 14.51 19.88
C SER A 140 -3.40 13.71 20.28
N VAL A 141 -4.60 14.28 20.09
CA VAL A 141 -5.85 13.69 20.55
C VAL A 141 -7.00 14.09 19.63
N ASN A 142 -8.03 13.27 19.57
CA ASN A 142 -9.26 13.56 18.81
C ASN A 142 -9.84 14.96 19.12
N CYS A 143 -9.82 15.39 20.38
CA CYS A 143 -10.35 16.70 20.80
C CYS A 143 -9.68 17.91 20.11
N SER A 144 -8.47 17.75 19.56
CA SER A 144 -7.75 18.80 18.84
C SER A 144 -7.95 18.77 17.31
N THR A 145 -8.61 17.74 16.77
CA THR A 145 -8.75 17.54 15.32
C THR A 145 -9.51 18.66 14.61
N THR A 146 -10.57 19.17 15.23
CA THR A 146 -11.36 20.28 14.68
C THR A 146 -10.53 21.56 14.63
N VAL A 147 -9.74 21.85 15.67
CA VAL A 147 -8.86 23.01 15.71
C VAL A 147 -7.80 22.92 14.62
N ALA A 148 -7.15 21.77 14.47
CA ALA A 148 -6.19 21.53 13.39
C ALA A 148 -6.82 21.74 12.00
N GLY A 149 -8.04 21.22 11.79
CA GLY A 149 -8.78 21.42 10.55
C GLY A 149 -9.14 22.88 10.30
N PHE A 150 -9.51 23.64 11.31
CA PHE A 150 -9.81 25.07 11.16
C PHE A 150 -8.56 25.87 10.80
N ILE A 151 -7.39 25.58 11.39
CA ILE A 151 -6.15 26.24 11.04
C ILE A 151 -5.82 26.00 9.56
N ALA A 152 -5.88 24.74 9.09
CA ALA A 152 -5.63 24.40 7.68
C ALA A 152 -6.59 25.14 6.74
N THR A 153 -7.90 25.09 7.04
CA THR A 153 -8.93 25.72 6.23
C THR A 153 -8.78 27.25 6.15
N GLU A 154 -8.42 27.91 7.25
CA GLU A 154 -8.20 29.38 7.26
C GLU A 154 -7.00 29.76 6.36
N ILE A 155 -5.91 29.00 6.41
CA ILE A 155 -4.75 29.22 5.53
C ILE A 155 -5.13 29.00 4.06
N GLU A 156 -5.82 27.91 3.73
CA GLU A 156 -6.26 27.62 2.35
C GLU A 156 -7.17 28.71 1.80
N ARG A 157 -8.19 29.12 2.60
CA ARG A 157 -9.15 30.16 2.20
C ARG A 157 -8.52 31.54 2.05
N SER A 158 -7.44 31.83 2.78
CA SER A 158 -6.73 33.10 2.66
C SER A 158 -6.02 33.27 1.31
N GLY A 159 -5.78 32.18 0.58
CA GLY A 159 -5.02 32.16 -0.68
C GLY A 159 -3.53 32.47 -0.52
N ILE A 160 -3.02 32.63 0.69
CA ILE A 160 -1.63 33.04 0.97
C ILE A 160 -0.59 32.08 0.39
N LEU A 161 -0.93 30.80 0.22
CA LEU A 161 -0.01 29.79 -0.33
C LEU A 161 0.43 30.11 -1.76
N ALA A 162 -0.34 30.91 -2.50
CA ALA A 162 0.03 31.34 -3.86
C ALA A 162 1.33 32.16 -3.90
N ASP A 163 1.68 32.85 -2.80
CA ASP A 163 2.90 33.61 -2.66
C ASP A 163 4.14 32.75 -2.33
N TYR A 164 3.92 31.43 -2.08
CA TYR A 164 4.95 30.49 -1.63
C TYR A 164 5.03 29.24 -2.53
N PRO A 165 5.53 29.39 -3.77
CA PRO A 165 5.42 28.37 -4.82
C PRO A 165 6.21 27.06 -4.53
N ASN A 166 7.11 27.06 -3.55
CA ASN A 166 7.84 25.85 -3.16
C ASN A 166 7.12 25.07 -2.04
N ILE A 167 5.91 25.48 -1.63
CA ILE A 167 5.07 24.76 -0.66
C ILE A 167 3.93 24.08 -1.41
N ASP A 168 3.87 22.74 -1.33
CA ASP A 168 2.87 21.94 -2.03
C ASP A 168 1.47 22.05 -1.39
N GLY A 169 1.38 22.43 -0.12
CA GLY A 169 0.10 22.61 0.58
C GLY A 169 0.23 22.55 2.09
N ILE A 170 -0.93 22.59 2.73
CA ILE A 170 -1.08 22.40 4.17
C ILE A 170 -1.98 21.18 4.40
N VAL A 171 -1.75 20.40 5.46
CA VAL A 171 -2.59 19.23 5.78
C VAL A 171 -2.81 19.12 7.28
N ALA A 172 -4.07 18.92 7.69
CA ALA A 172 -4.42 18.60 9.07
C ALA A 172 -4.48 17.07 9.23
N LEU A 173 -3.51 16.50 9.93
CA LEU A 173 -3.41 15.06 10.21
C LEU A 173 -4.21 14.74 11.48
N LYS A 174 -5.44 14.33 11.26
CA LYS A 174 -6.46 14.09 12.28
C LYS A 174 -6.45 12.61 12.67
N GLN A 175 -6.53 12.32 13.97
CA GLN A 175 -6.61 10.95 14.46
C GLN A 175 -7.64 10.80 15.59
N ALA A 176 -8.18 9.59 15.77
CA ALA A 176 -9.30 9.35 16.67
C ALA A 176 -8.88 9.03 18.11
N ASN A 177 -7.63 8.76 18.37
CA ASN A 177 -7.10 8.28 19.65
C ASN A 177 -6.52 9.40 20.53
N GLY A 178 -5.72 9.00 21.53
CA GLY A 178 -4.87 9.89 22.33
C GLY A 178 -5.43 10.27 23.69
N CYS A 179 -6.74 10.07 23.96
CA CYS A 179 -7.36 10.52 25.19
C CYS A 179 -6.99 9.61 26.39
N VAL A 180 -7.65 8.48 26.52
CA VAL A 180 -7.48 7.57 27.65
C VAL A 180 -6.69 6.35 27.18
N ILE A 181 -5.36 6.47 27.12
CA ILE A 181 -4.43 5.41 26.73
C ILE A 181 -3.33 5.26 27.79
N ASP A 182 -2.89 4.03 28.04
CA ASP A 182 -1.74 3.79 28.91
C ASP A 182 -0.45 4.20 28.18
N TYR A 183 0.32 5.10 28.77
CA TYR A 183 1.58 5.60 28.23
C TYR A 183 2.70 4.54 28.20
N ARG A 184 2.47 3.36 28.77
CA ARG A 184 3.36 2.18 28.73
C ARG A 184 2.85 1.10 27.79
N GLY A 185 1.70 1.30 27.19
CA GLY A 185 1.03 0.31 26.36
C GLY A 185 1.38 0.39 24.87
N VAL A 186 1.08 -0.68 24.16
CA VAL A 186 1.31 -0.80 22.71
C VAL A 186 0.62 0.32 21.90
N ILE A 187 -0.55 0.77 22.34
CA ILE A 187 -1.28 1.85 21.67
C ILE A 187 -0.51 3.18 21.72
N PHE A 188 0.11 3.49 22.88
CA PHE A 188 0.94 4.69 23.02
C PHE A 188 2.19 4.62 22.13
N ASP A 189 2.88 3.48 22.13
CA ASP A 189 4.09 3.29 21.31
C ASP A 189 3.77 3.36 19.82
N THR A 190 2.68 2.76 19.39
CA THR A 190 2.22 2.83 18.00
C THR A 190 1.88 4.26 17.59
N LEU A 191 1.10 4.97 18.40
CA LEU A 191 0.71 6.35 18.13
C LEU A 191 1.92 7.31 18.16
N LYS A 192 2.84 7.09 19.11
CA LYS A 192 4.10 7.84 19.22
C LYS A 192 4.96 7.70 17.96
N LYS A 193 5.22 6.48 17.51
CA LYS A 193 5.99 6.19 16.29
C LYS A 193 5.31 6.80 15.06
N THR A 194 4.00 6.60 14.91
CA THR A 194 3.23 7.10 13.78
C THR A 194 3.26 8.63 13.71
N THR A 195 2.96 9.29 14.84
CA THR A 195 2.93 10.76 14.90
C THR A 195 4.30 11.36 14.62
N TRP A 196 5.35 10.80 15.24
CA TRP A 196 6.70 11.30 15.03
C TRP A 196 7.23 10.99 13.62
N GLY A 197 6.93 9.81 13.07
CA GLY A 197 7.28 9.45 11.71
C GLY A 197 6.70 10.41 10.68
N TYR A 198 5.43 10.83 10.86
CA TYR A 198 4.84 11.89 10.02
C TYR A 198 5.47 13.25 10.26
N ALA A 199 5.74 13.63 11.51
CA ALA A 199 6.39 14.90 11.82
C ALA A 199 7.77 15.04 11.19
N THR A 200 8.48 13.93 11.01
CA THR A 200 9.84 13.86 10.44
C THR A 200 9.88 13.31 9.02
N ASN A 201 8.73 12.99 8.41
CA ASN A 201 8.68 12.53 7.03
C ASN A 201 9.33 13.57 6.10
N PRO A 202 10.19 13.17 5.16
CA PRO A 202 10.90 14.12 4.28
C PRO A 202 9.98 15.01 3.42
N ASN A 203 8.71 14.63 3.26
CA ASN A 203 7.71 15.46 2.57
C ASN A 203 7.15 16.60 3.44
N MET A 204 7.49 16.66 4.74
CA MET A 204 7.13 17.77 5.63
C MET A 204 8.24 18.82 5.67
N GLY A 205 7.92 20.06 5.31
CA GLY A 205 8.80 21.21 5.43
C GLY A 205 8.63 21.96 6.76
N GLY A 206 7.45 21.82 7.38
CA GLY A 206 7.14 22.40 8.69
C GLY A 206 5.99 21.67 9.36
N VAL A 207 5.97 21.68 10.69
CA VAL A 207 4.98 20.95 11.49
C VAL A 207 4.52 21.78 12.68
N ILE A 208 3.21 21.79 12.88
CA ILE A 208 2.58 22.26 14.13
C ILE A 208 1.88 21.07 14.79
N MET A 209 2.12 20.84 16.06
CA MET A 209 1.40 19.83 16.82
C MET A 209 0.43 20.48 17.79
N VAL A 210 -0.86 20.11 17.71
CA VAL A 210 -1.94 20.67 18.52
C VAL A 210 -2.49 19.62 19.48
N GLY A 211 -2.44 19.90 20.77
CA GLY A 211 -3.00 19.10 21.86
C GLY A 211 -4.18 19.79 22.52
N LEU A 212 -4.93 19.03 23.36
CA LEU A 212 -5.95 19.58 24.23
C LEU A 212 -5.36 20.05 25.57
N GLY A 213 -4.59 19.19 26.25
CA GLY A 213 -3.93 19.44 27.54
C GLY A 213 -4.17 18.38 28.63
N CYS A 214 -5.22 17.56 28.51
CA CYS A 214 -5.56 16.51 29.48
C CYS A 214 -5.51 15.08 28.92
N GLU A 215 -5.10 14.90 27.69
CA GLU A 215 -4.97 13.63 27.01
C GLU A 215 -3.83 12.75 27.57
N GLY A 216 -3.94 11.44 27.41
CA GLY A 216 -2.87 10.50 27.76
C GLY A 216 -1.65 10.63 26.84
N PHE A 217 -1.86 10.91 25.54
CA PHE A 217 -0.82 11.15 24.55
C PHE A 217 -0.39 12.62 24.55
N GLN A 218 0.29 13.05 25.60
CA GLN A 218 0.72 14.43 25.78
C GLN A 218 1.93 14.81 24.93
N ILE A 219 1.90 16.01 24.33
CA ILE A 219 2.99 16.56 23.53
C ILE A 219 4.34 16.60 24.28
N PRO A 220 4.41 17.02 25.58
CA PRO A 220 5.66 16.98 26.32
C PRO A 220 6.30 15.59 26.38
N ARG A 221 5.52 14.51 26.53
CA ARG A 221 6.02 13.13 26.52
C ARG A 221 6.61 12.72 25.17
N LEU A 222 6.00 13.17 24.08
CA LEU A 222 6.52 12.96 22.74
C LEU A 222 7.86 13.67 22.56
N LYS A 223 7.94 14.94 22.97
CA LYS A 223 9.18 15.74 22.91
C LYS A 223 10.30 15.12 23.72
N GLU A 224 9.99 14.65 24.93
CA GLU A 224 10.95 13.94 25.80
C GLU A 224 11.44 12.64 25.16
N ALA A 225 10.52 11.81 24.62
CA ALA A 225 10.84 10.51 24.04
C ALA A 225 11.82 10.62 22.84
N TYR A 226 11.78 11.70 22.10
CA TYR A 226 12.65 11.95 20.93
C TYR A 226 13.71 13.03 21.15
N GLY A 227 13.82 13.60 22.35
CA GLY A 227 14.80 14.61 22.67
C GLY A 227 14.66 15.89 21.84
N VAL A 228 13.43 16.27 21.46
CA VAL A 228 13.19 17.38 20.52
C VAL A 228 12.71 18.63 21.23
N THR A 229 13.13 19.77 20.69
CA THR A 229 12.70 21.11 21.11
C THR A 229 12.07 21.84 19.94
N GLU A 230 11.23 22.82 20.27
CA GLU A 230 10.63 23.69 19.25
C GLU A 230 11.71 24.52 18.52
N ASN A 231 11.43 24.77 17.26
CA ASN A 231 12.29 25.59 16.39
C ASN A 231 11.42 26.34 15.36
N GLU A 232 12.01 26.95 14.38
CA GLU A 232 11.29 27.77 13.39
C GLU A 232 10.30 26.96 12.53
N THR A 233 10.53 25.64 12.35
CA THR A 233 9.69 24.74 11.52
C THR A 233 8.98 23.63 12.32
N PHE A 234 9.18 23.59 13.65
CA PHE A 234 8.46 22.68 14.55
C PHE A 234 7.92 23.47 15.74
N ARG A 235 6.60 23.58 15.82
CA ARG A 235 5.88 24.29 16.89
C ARG A 235 4.88 23.37 17.57
N THR A 236 4.59 23.65 18.84
CA THR A 236 3.57 22.95 19.61
C THR A 236 2.63 23.94 20.28
N MET A 237 1.36 23.56 20.47
CA MET A 237 0.39 24.34 21.21
C MET A 237 -0.67 23.46 21.88
N THR A 238 -1.15 23.90 23.03
CA THR A 238 -2.16 23.20 23.82
C THR A 238 -3.39 24.10 23.96
N ILE A 239 -4.56 23.60 23.56
CA ILE A 239 -5.81 24.39 23.49
C ILE A 239 -6.15 25.00 24.86
N GLN A 240 -5.99 24.24 25.95
CA GLN A 240 -6.29 24.71 27.31
C GLN A 240 -5.34 25.85 27.75
N GLU A 241 -4.05 25.74 27.42
CA GLU A 241 -3.03 26.75 27.78
C GLU A 241 -3.20 28.04 26.97
N VAL A 242 -3.48 27.92 25.67
CA VAL A 242 -3.72 29.07 24.78
C VAL A 242 -5.03 29.80 25.15
N GLY A 243 -5.97 29.12 25.80
CA GLY A 243 -7.21 29.68 26.27
C GLY A 243 -8.40 29.50 25.34
N GLY A 244 -8.48 28.31 24.73
CA GLY A 244 -9.64 27.80 24.00
C GLY A 244 -9.53 27.86 22.49
N THR A 245 -10.50 27.26 21.81
CA THR A 245 -10.52 27.00 20.37
C THR A 245 -10.19 28.21 19.50
N LYS A 246 -10.93 29.31 19.69
CA LYS A 246 -10.79 30.52 18.86
C LYS A 246 -9.39 31.12 18.94
N LYS A 247 -8.81 31.16 20.14
CA LYS A 247 -7.46 31.71 20.35
C LYS A 247 -6.42 30.77 19.75
N THR A 248 -6.60 29.45 19.90
CA THR A 248 -5.67 28.45 19.35
C THR A 248 -5.68 28.45 17.83
N VAL A 249 -6.84 28.58 17.19
CA VAL A 249 -6.93 28.71 15.73
C VAL A 249 -6.16 29.96 15.27
N ALA A 250 -6.38 31.11 15.90
CA ALA A 250 -5.68 32.36 15.55
C ALA A 250 -4.16 32.22 15.74
N ALA A 251 -3.71 31.65 16.87
CA ALA A 251 -2.29 31.41 17.14
C ALA A 251 -1.67 30.42 16.14
N GLY A 252 -2.41 29.36 15.76
CA GLY A 252 -1.97 28.38 14.76
C GLY A 252 -1.84 28.97 13.37
N VAL A 253 -2.77 29.81 12.95
CA VAL A 253 -2.70 30.54 11.67
C VAL A 253 -1.47 31.44 11.65
N GLU A 254 -1.20 32.20 12.71
CA GLU A 254 0.01 33.05 12.77
C GLU A 254 1.30 32.22 12.81
N ALA A 255 1.29 31.07 13.49
CA ALA A 255 2.45 30.16 13.48
C ALA A 255 2.71 29.59 12.07
N VAL A 256 1.68 29.20 11.31
CA VAL A 256 1.83 28.78 9.91
C VAL A 256 2.39 29.92 9.07
N LYS A 257 1.82 31.13 9.15
CA LYS A 257 2.30 32.31 8.41
C LYS A 257 3.77 32.60 8.68
N ALA A 258 4.21 32.46 9.93
CA ALA A 258 5.62 32.62 10.29
C ALA A 258 6.54 31.54 9.69
N MET A 259 6.02 30.31 9.48
CA MET A 259 6.74 29.21 8.85
C MET A 259 6.86 29.34 7.32
N LEU A 260 5.84 29.93 6.65
CA LEU A 260 5.78 30.00 5.19
C LEU A 260 7.08 30.50 4.53
N PRO A 261 7.66 31.67 4.91
CA PRO A 261 8.88 32.17 4.28
C PRO A 261 10.10 31.26 4.53
N ILE A 262 10.09 30.48 5.61
CA ILE A 262 11.19 29.58 5.97
C ILE A 262 11.08 28.30 5.13
N VAL A 263 9.91 27.66 5.14
CA VAL A 263 9.64 26.43 4.40
C VAL A 263 9.77 26.63 2.89
N ASN A 264 9.40 27.82 2.38
CA ASN A 264 9.51 28.18 0.97
C ASN A 264 10.96 28.35 0.47
N ARG A 265 11.96 28.43 1.37
CA ARG A 265 13.37 28.47 0.96
C ARG A 265 13.85 27.16 0.35
N ALA A 266 13.21 26.03 0.71
CA ALA A 266 13.52 24.75 0.12
C ALA A 266 13.26 24.80 -1.40
N LYS A 267 14.21 24.32 -2.18
CA LYS A 267 14.09 24.22 -3.63
C LYS A 267 14.34 22.78 -4.07
N ARG A 268 13.72 22.40 -5.16
CA ARG A 268 14.02 21.12 -5.79
C ARG A 268 15.43 21.16 -6.37
N GLU A 269 16.16 20.08 -6.16
CA GLU A 269 17.47 19.82 -6.75
C GLU A 269 17.52 18.42 -7.35
N THR A 270 18.46 18.20 -8.27
CA THR A 270 18.66 16.88 -8.86
C THR A 270 19.27 15.94 -7.83
N VAL A 271 18.55 14.87 -7.52
CA VAL A 271 18.95 13.84 -6.55
C VAL A 271 18.78 12.45 -7.16
N PRO A 272 19.58 11.44 -6.76
CA PRO A 272 19.48 10.10 -7.30
C PRO A 272 18.20 9.40 -6.82
N ALA A 273 17.67 8.49 -7.64
CA ALA A 273 16.52 7.66 -7.31
C ALA A 273 16.73 6.79 -6.06
N SER A 274 17.98 6.62 -5.61
CA SER A 274 18.30 5.96 -4.34
C SER A 274 17.73 6.65 -3.10
N GLU A 275 17.28 7.91 -3.21
CA GLU A 275 16.60 8.64 -2.15
C GLU A 275 15.09 8.37 -2.11
N LEU A 276 14.54 7.63 -3.07
CA LEU A 276 13.13 7.24 -3.06
C LEU A 276 12.89 6.05 -2.13
N MET A 277 11.81 6.17 -1.35
CA MET A 277 11.25 5.13 -0.51
C MET A 277 9.79 4.93 -0.93
N LEU A 278 9.55 3.89 -1.73
CA LEU A 278 8.28 3.60 -2.37
C LEU A 278 7.42 2.72 -1.48
N ALA A 279 6.25 3.19 -1.09
CA ALA A 279 5.21 2.39 -0.47
C ALA A 279 4.42 1.62 -1.53
N LEU A 280 4.25 0.30 -1.33
CA LEU A 280 3.52 -0.60 -2.21
C LEU A 280 2.17 -0.96 -1.56
N GLN A 281 1.06 -0.52 -2.16
CA GLN A 281 -0.29 -0.72 -1.64
C GLN A 281 -1.23 -1.35 -2.66
N CYS A 282 -2.26 -2.04 -2.19
CA CYS A 282 -3.37 -2.46 -3.04
C CYS A 282 -4.71 -2.38 -2.29
N GLY A 283 -5.75 -1.98 -2.99
CA GLY A 283 -7.12 -1.96 -2.45
C GLY A 283 -8.14 -2.20 -3.55
N GLY A 284 -9.28 -2.86 -3.20
CA GLY A 284 -10.25 -3.26 -4.20
C GLY A 284 -9.70 -4.26 -5.21
N SER A 285 -8.85 -5.20 -4.78
CA SER A 285 -8.21 -6.22 -5.64
C SER A 285 -9.23 -7.12 -6.34
N ASP A 286 -8.87 -7.60 -7.53
CA ASP A 286 -9.66 -8.49 -8.38
C ASP A 286 -8.82 -9.66 -8.93
N GLY A 287 -9.41 -10.48 -9.79
CA GLY A 287 -8.73 -11.62 -10.42
C GLY A 287 -7.55 -11.24 -11.33
N TYR A 288 -7.47 -9.98 -11.77
CA TYR A 288 -6.36 -9.47 -12.58
C TYR A 288 -5.21 -8.92 -11.74
N SER A 289 -5.43 -8.57 -10.48
CA SER A 289 -4.44 -7.91 -9.63
C SER A 289 -3.09 -8.63 -9.62
N GLY A 290 -3.07 -9.95 -9.43
CA GLY A 290 -1.87 -10.78 -9.45
C GLY A 290 -1.34 -11.13 -10.85
N ILE A 291 -1.99 -10.67 -11.92
CA ILE A 291 -1.62 -10.98 -13.31
C ILE A 291 -1.02 -9.75 -14.01
N THR A 292 -1.51 -8.56 -13.66
CA THR A 292 -1.20 -7.31 -14.37
C THR A 292 -0.53 -6.27 -13.47
N ALA A 293 -1.30 -5.46 -12.75
CA ALA A 293 -0.78 -4.30 -12.03
C ALA A 293 0.20 -4.66 -10.90
N ASN A 294 -0.08 -5.70 -10.10
CA ASN A 294 0.82 -6.05 -9.00
C ASN A 294 2.18 -6.56 -9.47
N PRO A 295 2.30 -7.53 -10.40
CA PRO A 295 3.60 -7.93 -10.91
C PRO A 295 4.29 -6.82 -11.73
N ALA A 296 3.56 -5.96 -12.45
CA ALA A 296 4.15 -4.81 -13.11
C ALA A 296 4.72 -3.79 -12.10
N LEU A 297 4.01 -3.54 -11.00
CA LEU A 297 4.55 -2.75 -9.89
C LEU A 297 5.76 -3.43 -9.24
N GLY A 298 5.77 -4.77 -9.17
CA GLY A 298 6.93 -5.55 -8.74
C GLY A 298 8.16 -5.32 -9.61
N VAL A 299 7.99 -5.28 -10.94
CA VAL A 299 9.09 -4.92 -11.87
C VAL A 299 9.58 -3.48 -11.61
N ALA A 300 8.68 -2.53 -11.40
CA ALA A 300 9.07 -1.16 -11.06
C ALA A 300 9.81 -1.08 -9.72
N ALA A 301 9.41 -1.88 -8.72
CA ALA A 301 10.10 -1.99 -7.44
C ALA A 301 11.52 -2.57 -7.61
N ASP A 302 11.69 -3.60 -8.43
CA ASP A 302 13.00 -4.17 -8.76
C ASP A 302 13.91 -3.15 -9.48
N ILE A 303 13.35 -2.37 -10.43
CA ILE A 303 14.08 -1.29 -11.09
C ILE A 303 14.53 -0.26 -10.06
N LEU A 304 13.64 0.19 -9.17
CA LEU A 304 13.98 1.16 -8.13
C LEU A 304 15.09 0.63 -7.22
N VAL A 305 15.02 -0.63 -6.78
CA VAL A 305 16.04 -1.27 -5.94
C VAL A 305 17.37 -1.34 -6.67
N ARG A 306 17.40 -1.68 -7.96
CA ARG A 306 18.62 -1.65 -8.78
C ARG A 306 19.24 -0.25 -8.89
N HIS A 307 18.44 0.81 -8.81
CA HIS A 307 18.89 2.21 -8.71
C HIS A 307 19.26 2.63 -7.28
N GLY A 308 19.22 1.71 -6.30
CA GLY A 308 19.61 1.93 -4.90
C GLY A 308 18.50 2.48 -4.01
N GLY A 309 17.25 2.57 -4.50
CA GLY A 309 16.09 3.00 -3.71
C GLY A 309 15.54 1.90 -2.80
N THR A 310 14.45 2.21 -2.11
CA THR A 310 13.78 1.30 -1.17
C THR A 310 12.35 1.08 -1.61
N ALA A 311 11.88 -0.17 -1.58
CA ALA A 311 10.49 -0.55 -1.78
C ALA A 311 9.96 -1.25 -0.53
N ILE A 312 8.84 -0.78 0.02
CA ILE A 312 8.23 -1.29 1.24
C ILE A 312 6.95 -2.04 0.88
N LEU A 313 6.96 -3.36 1.01
CA LEU A 313 5.74 -4.17 1.02
C LEU A 313 5.19 -4.22 2.44
N SER A 314 3.86 -4.29 2.58
CA SER A 314 3.18 -4.39 3.87
C SER A 314 1.89 -5.19 3.76
N GLU A 315 0.94 -5.02 4.71
CA GLU A 315 -0.34 -5.72 4.73
C GLU A 315 -0.17 -7.20 5.08
N THR A 316 0.35 -7.47 6.30
CA THR A 316 0.69 -8.84 6.73
C THR A 316 -0.42 -9.86 6.51
N PRO A 317 -1.71 -9.58 6.81
CA PRO A 317 -2.80 -10.50 6.49
C PRO A 317 -2.94 -10.79 4.98
N GLU A 318 -2.45 -9.92 4.11
CA GLU A 318 -2.56 -10.05 2.66
C GLU A 318 -1.37 -10.76 1.99
N ILE A 319 -0.38 -11.21 2.76
CA ILE A 319 0.64 -12.15 2.30
C ILE A 319 0.49 -13.54 2.94
N TYR A 320 -0.55 -13.75 3.76
CA TYR A 320 -0.82 -15.00 4.45
C TYR A 320 -0.98 -16.17 3.46
N GLY A 321 -0.16 -17.20 3.61
CA GLY A 321 -0.07 -18.33 2.69
C GLY A 321 0.88 -18.13 1.51
N ALA A 322 1.39 -16.92 1.29
CA ALA A 322 2.40 -16.59 0.28
C ALA A 322 3.73 -16.13 0.89
N GLU A 323 3.86 -16.09 2.22
CA GLU A 323 5.06 -15.65 2.93
C GLU A 323 6.30 -16.47 2.57
N HIS A 324 6.15 -17.73 2.18
CA HIS A 324 7.24 -18.59 1.71
C HIS A 324 7.94 -18.02 0.46
N LEU A 325 7.25 -17.25 -0.36
CA LEU A 325 7.84 -16.56 -1.52
C LEU A 325 8.78 -15.40 -1.09
N LEU A 326 8.58 -14.87 0.10
CA LEU A 326 9.41 -13.83 0.69
C LEU A 326 10.55 -14.42 1.53
N THR A 327 10.28 -15.43 2.35
CA THR A 327 11.30 -16.08 3.19
C THR A 327 12.39 -16.76 2.36
N ARG A 328 12.05 -17.35 1.21
CA ARG A 328 13.03 -17.95 0.28
C ARG A 328 14.08 -16.95 -0.20
N ARG A 329 13.70 -15.69 -0.36
CA ARG A 329 14.58 -14.62 -0.79
C ARG A 329 14.96 -13.65 0.32
N ALA A 330 14.75 -14.01 1.58
CA ALA A 330 15.23 -13.25 2.71
C ALA A 330 16.77 -13.20 2.70
N LYS A 331 17.33 -12.02 2.97
CA LYS A 331 18.77 -11.74 3.00
C LYS A 331 19.56 -12.77 3.84
N ASN A 332 18.95 -13.22 4.92
CA ASN A 332 19.44 -14.26 5.81
C ASN A 332 18.24 -14.92 6.53
N PRO A 333 18.45 -16.08 7.19
CA PRO A 333 17.38 -16.80 7.87
C PRO A 333 16.69 -15.98 8.97
N GLU A 334 17.41 -15.09 9.67
CA GLU A 334 16.88 -14.27 10.76
C GLU A 334 15.81 -13.29 10.25
N VAL A 335 16.02 -12.69 9.06
CA VAL A 335 15.02 -11.82 8.41
C VAL A 335 13.78 -12.63 8.03
N GLY A 336 13.97 -13.84 7.48
CA GLY A 336 12.87 -14.74 7.16
C GLY A 336 12.09 -15.16 8.39
N GLN A 337 12.79 -15.54 9.45
CA GLN A 337 12.16 -15.95 10.71
C GLN A 337 11.34 -14.82 11.34
N LYS A 338 11.86 -13.58 11.33
CA LYS A 338 11.10 -12.43 11.83
C LYS A 338 9.77 -12.23 11.08
N LEU A 339 9.73 -12.48 9.77
CA LEU A 339 8.48 -12.45 9.00
C LEU A 339 7.51 -13.54 9.47
N VAL A 340 7.99 -14.77 9.65
CA VAL A 340 7.18 -15.90 10.13
C VAL A 340 6.64 -15.64 11.53
N ASP A 341 7.46 -15.10 12.44
CA ASP A 341 7.02 -14.74 13.80
C ASP A 341 5.86 -13.72 13.78
N ILE A 342 5.91 -12.76 12.85
CA ILE A 342 4.81 -11.80 12.65
C ILE A 342 3.55 -12.50 12.11
N ILE A 343 3.67 -13.43 11.17
CA ILE A 343 2.53 -14.22 10.67
C ILE A 343 1.86 -14.99 11.81
N HIS A 344 2.65 -15.68 12.66
CA HIS A 344 2.11 -16.39 13.81
C HIS A 344 1.44 -15.44 14.82
N TRP A 345 2.00 -14.24 15.02
CA TRP A 345 1.35 -13.22 15.85
C TRP A 345 -0.03 -12.83 15.31
N TRP A 346 -0.18 -12.70 13.96
CA TRP A 346 -1.46 -12.39 13.33
C TRP A 346 -2.46 -13.54 13.45
N GLU A 347 -2.02 -14.81 13.35
CA GLU A 347 -2.87 -15.97 13.59
C GLU A 347 -3.44 -15.94 15.02
N ASP A 348 -2.59 -15.74 16.02
CA ASP A 348 -2.98 -15.59 17.42
C ASP A 348 -3.90 -14.38 17.66
N TYR A 349 -3.61 -13.26 16.99
CA TYR A 349 -4.41 -12.04 17.11
C TYR A 349 -5.81 -12.24 16.51
N ALA A 350 -5.92 -12.87 15.36
CA ALA A 350 -7.19 -13.22 14.73
C ALA A 350 -8.00 -14.16 15.64
N ALA A 351 -7.38 -15.23 16.16
CA ALA A 351 -8.03 -16.19 17.04
C ALA A 351 -8.57 -15.55 18.33
N ARG A 352 -7.78 -14.66 18.96
CA ARG A 352 -8.21 -13.89 20.16
C ARG A 352 -9.40 -12.98 19.91
N ASN A 353 -9.58 -12.54 18.67
CA ASN A 353 -10.70 -11.70 18.26
C ASN A 353 -11.86 -12.50 17.63
N ASN A 354 -11.85 -13.83 17.71
CA ASN A 354 -12.81 -14.73 17.07
C ASN A 354 -12.94 -14.51 15.56
N MET A 355 -11.82 -14.27 14.89
CA MET A 355 -11.71 -14.07 13.45
C MET A 355 -10.77 -15.09 12.83
N GLU A 356 -10.81 -15.21 11.52
CA GLU A 356 -9.90 -16.04 10.74
C GLU A 356 -9.18 -15.22 9.65
N MET A 357 -8.00 -15.66 9.25
CA MET A 357 -7.21 -14.96 8.22
C MET A 357 -7.93 -14.88 6.86
N ASN A 358 -8.79 -15.85 6.55
CA ASN A 358 -9.59 -15.88 5.32
C ASN A 358 -10.82 -14.94 5.34
N ASN A 359 -11.00 -14.14 6.38
CA ASN A 359 -11.98 -13.05 6.36
C ASN A 359 -11.65 -11.97 5.31
N ASN A 360 -10.39 -11.86 4.91
CA ASN A 360 -9.94 -11.22 3.70
C ASN A 360 -9.69 -12.33 2.65
N PRO A 361 -10.26 -12.31 1.42
CA PRO A 361 -10.76 -11.16 0.64
C PRO A 361 -12.19 -10.72 0.94
N SER A 362 -12.44 -9.43 0.74
CA SER A 362 -13.76 -8.81 0.92
C SER A 362 -14.78 -9.29 -0.12
N PRO A 363 -16.11 -9.10 0.10
CA PRO A 363 -17.14 -9.40 -0.90
C PRO A 363 -16.86 -8.75 -2.27
N GLY A 364 -16.35 -7.53 -2.31
CA GLY A 364 -15.99 -6.82 -3.55
C GLY A 364 -14.84 -7.49 -4.30
N ASN A 365 -13.84 -8.01 -3.59
CA ASN A 365 -12.74 -8.77 -4.17
C ASN A 365 -13.24 -10.10 -4.79
N LYS A 366 -14.15 -10.78 -4.10
CA LYS A 366 -14.77 -12.03 -4.55
C LYS A 366 -15.62 -11.80 -5.80
N LEU A 367 -16.42 -10.74 -5.85
CA LEU A 367 -17.13 -10.33 -7.07
C LEU A 367 -16.17 -10.01 -8.23
N GLY A 368 -14.93 -9.64 -7.95
CA GLY A 368 -13.86 -9.44 -8.92
C GLY A 368 -13.11 -10.69 -9.33
N GLY A 369 -13.50 -11.89 -8.84
CA GLY A 369 -12.93 -13.19 -9.25
C GLY A 369 -11.98 -13.85 -8.25
N LEU A 370 -11.63 -13.19 -7.15
CA LEU A 370 -10.84 -13.79 -6.06
C LEU A 370 -11.72 -14.76 -5.23
N THR A 371 -11.12 -15.79 -4.67
CA THR A 371 -11.83 -16.80 -3.85
C THR A 371 -11.36 -16.83 -2.40
N THR A 372 -10.08 -17.00 -2.19
CA THR A 372 -9.48 -17.25 -0.88
C THR A 372 -8.38 -16.23 -0.58
N ILE A 373 -7.96 -16.15 0.68
CA ILE A 373 -6.80 -15.36 1.06
C ILE A 373 -5.51 -15.89 0.38
N LEU A 374 -5.39 -17.21 0.18
CA LEU A 374 -4.23 -17.80 -0.50
C LEU A 374 -4.05 -17.23 -1.91
N GLU A 375 -5.16 -17.13 -2.68
CA GLU A 375 -5.13 -16.54 -4.01
C GLU A 375 -4.79 -15.04 -3.99
N LYS A 376 -5.40 -14.30 -3.07
CA LYS A 376 -5.15 -12.85 -2.92
C LYS A 376 -3.71 -12.58 -2.56
N SER A 377 -3.15 -13.35 -1.62
CA SER A 377 -1.79 -13.16 -1.10
C SER A 377 -0.71 -13.42 -2.15
N LEU A 378 -0.88 -14.40 -3.02
CA LEU A 378 0.04 -14.62 -4.15
C LEU A 378 0.14 -13.37 -5.04
N GLY A 379 -1.02 -12.76 -5.34
CA GLY A 379 -1.07 -11.52 -6.11
C GLY A 379 -0.49 -10.34 -5.35
N ALA A 380 -0.76 -10.21 -4.05
CA ALA A 380 -0.27 -9.11 -3.23
C ALA A 380 1.26 -9.17 -3.04
N ALA A 381 1.83 -10.35 -2.80
CA ALA A 381 3.28 -10.56 -2.68
C ALA A 381 4.04 -10.16 -3.95
N ALA A 382 3.42 -10.28 -5.13
CA ALA A 382 4.02 -9.93 -6.41
C ALA A 382 4.37 -8.43 -6.53
N LYS A 383 3.72 -7.54 -5.78
CA LYS A 383 4.09 -6.11 -5.71
C LYS A 383 5.54 -5.89 -5.27
N GLY A 384 6.09 -6.81 -4.48
CA GLY A 384 7.45 -6.73 -3.94
C GLY A 384 8.55 -7.17 -4.92
N GLY A 385 8.22 -7.47 -6.19
CA GLY A 385 9.19 -7.89 -7.20
C GLY A 385 9.95 -9.17 -6.83
N THR A 386 11.20 -9.25 -7.24
CA THR A 386 12.06 -10.46 -7.13
C THR A 386 13.34 -10.24 -6.33
N THR A 387 13.70 -9.01 -6.00
CA THR A 387 14.90 -8.68 -5.23
C THR A 387 14.87 -9.22 -3.80
N PRO A 388 16.03 -9.46 -3.15
CA PRO A 388 16.10 -9.98 -1.80
C PRO A 388 15.31 -9.16 -0.78
N LEU A 389 14.61 -9.82 0.14
CA LEU A 389 14.01 -9.21 1.33
C LEU A 389 15.13 -8.85 2.33
N ASN A 390 15.48 -7.57 2.41
CA ASN A 390 16.61 -7.10 3.21
C ASN A 390 16.30 -6.94 4.70
N ALA A 391 15.07 -6.56 5.04
CA ALA A 391 14.65 -6.36 6.43
C ALA A 391 13.14 -6.49 6.60
N VAL A 392 12.73 -6.75 7.84
CA VAL A 392 11.33 -6.76 8.28
C VAL A 392 11.18 -5.77 9.44
N TYR A 393 10.20 -4.90 9.37
CA TYR A 393 9.91 -3.84 10.34
C TYR A 393 8.56 -4.05 11.01
N HIS A 394 8.41 -3.61 12.25
CA HIS A 394 7.10 -3.46 12.88
C HIS A 394 6.42 -2.19 12.39
N TYR A 395 5.14 -2.05 12.69
CA TYR A 395 4.32 -0.90 12.28
C TYR A 395 4.97 0.43 12.63
N ALA A 396 5.08 1.30 11.63
CA ALA A 396 5.63 2.65 11.75
C ALA A 396 7.08 2.75 12.28
N ASP A 397 7.84 1.64 12.30
CA ASP A 397 9.27 1.71 12.58
C ASP A 397 9.99 2.48 11.47
N PRO A 398 10.96 3.34 11.79
CA PRO A 398 11.78 3.99 10.77
C PRO A 398 12.49 2.96 9.89
N VAL A 399 12.31 3.06 8.58
CA VAL A 399 12.98 2.18 7.61
C VAL A 399 14.37 2.71 7.32
N THR A 400 15.38 1.97 7.70
CA THR A 400 16.80 2.34 7.58
C THR A 400 17.57 1.52 6.54
N GLU A 401 17.13 0.29 6.28
CA GLU A 401 17.74 -0.57 5.25
C GLU A 401 17.26 -0.19 3.85
N LYS A 402 18.19 -0.17 2.90
CA LYS A 402 17.88 0.03 1.47
C LYS A 402 17.47 -1.28 0.80
N GLY A 403 16.79 -1.17 -0.33
CA GLY A 403 16.33 -2.31 -1.12
C GLY A 403 14.89 -2.70 -0.81
N PHE A 404 14.52 -3.94 -1.05
CA PHE A 404 13.19 -4.43 -0.74
C PHE A 404 13.06 -4.80 0.73
N VAL A 405 12.05 -4.26 1.39
CA VAL A 405 11.77 -4.50 2.83
C VAL A 405 10.28 -4.77 3.04
N PHE A 406 9.96 -5.38 4.17
CA PHE A 406 8.59 -5.62 4.60
C PHE A 406 8.30 -4.85 5.89
N MET A 407 7.10 -4.25 5.99
CA MET A 407 6.61 -3.62 7.22
C MET A 407 5.31 -4.29 7.65
N ASP A 408 5.25 -4.73 8.90
CA ASP A 408 4.04 -5.27 9.52
C ASP A 408 2.95 -4.20 9.61
N THR A 409 1.82 -4.46 8.97
CA THR A 409 0.62 -3.61 9.04
C THR A 409 -0.64 -4.45 8.91
N PRO A 410 -1.81 -3.95 9.38
CA PRO A 410 -3.10 -4.53 8.96
C PRO A 410 -3.30 -4.49 7.44
N GLY A 411 -4.14 -5.38 6.93
CA GLY A 411 -4.61 -5.39 5.53
C GLY A 411 -5.76 -4.40 5.30
N TYR A 412 -5.57 -3.15 5.73
CA TYR A 412 -6.52 -2.05 5.56
C TYR A 412 -5.76 -0.82 5.06
N ASP A 413 -6.00 -0.45 3.83
CA ASP A 413 -5.23 0.50 3.01
C ASP A 413 -4.76 1.75 3.76
N PRO A 414 -5.64 2.59 4.37
CA PRO A 414 -5.19 3.82 5.01
C PRO A 414 -4.34 3.57 6.27
N VAL A 415 -4.62 2.50 7.04
CA VAL A 415 -3.81 2.14 8.20
C VAL A 415 -2.44 1.65 7.76
N SER A 416 -2.39 0.80 6.74
CA SER A 416 -1.16 0.26 6.20
C SER A 416 -0.27 1.37 5.64
N ALA A 417 -0.80 2.20 4.77
CA ALA A 417 -0.07 3.33 4.19
C ALA A 417 0.38 4.34 5.25
N THR A 418 -0.44 4.59 6.29
CA THR A 418 -0.02 5.42 7.43
C THR A 418 1.24 4.87 8.10
N GLY A 419 1.32 3.55 8.31
CA GLY A 419 2.53 2.91 8.83
C GLY A 419 3.75 3.11 7.93
N GLN A 420 3.60 2.90 6.62
CA GLN A 420 4.69 3.05 5.65
C GLN A 420 5.18 4.51 5.54
N VAL A 421 4.25 5.48 5.51
CA VAL A 421 4.60 6.92 5.47
C VAL A 421 5.29 7.33 6.76
N ALA A 422 4.83 6.87 7.92
CA ALA A 422 5.51 7.07 9.20
C ALA A 422 6.90 6.43 9.21
N GLY A 423 7.07 5.29 8.54
CA GLY A 423 8.37 4.63 8.35
C GLY A 423 9.33 5.36 7.41
N GLY A 424 8.87 6.40 6.72
CA GLY A 424 9.70 7.26 5.87
C GLY A 424 9.35 7.22 4.37
N ALA A 425 8.32 6.48 3.95
CA ALA A 425 7.92 6.47 2.54
C ALA A 425 7.61 7.89 2.05
N ASN A 426 8.23 8.27 0.91
CA ASN A 426 8.08 9.60 0.31
C ASN A 426 7.32 9.57 -1.03
N ILE A 427 6.95 8.39 -1.51
CA ILE A 427 6.09 8.16 -2.68
C ILE A 427 5.33 6.84 -2.51
N LEU A 428 4.13 6.73 -3.06
CA LEU A 428 3.26 5.56 -2.93
C LEU A 428 2.67 5.15 -4.28
N CYS A 429 2.65 3.84 -4.56
CA CYS A 429 1.88 3.24 -5.64
C CYS A 429 0.75 2.38 -5.08
N PHE A 430 -0.44 2.55 -5.64
CA PHE A 430 -1.68 1.90 -5.20
C PHE A 430 -2.35 1.17 -6.37
N THR A 431 -2.36 -0.16 -6.34
CA THR A 431 -3.02 -0.96 -7.37
C THR A 431 -4.49 -1.21 -7.02
N THR A 432 -5.38 -1.21 -8.01
CA THR A 432 -6.80 -1.48 -7.80
C THR A 432 -7.49 -2.10 -9.01
N GLY A 433 -8.34 -3.10 -8.78
CA GLY A 433 -9.15 -3.75 -9.81
C GLY A 433 -10.61 -3.32 -9.81
N ARG A 434 -11.08 -2.82 -8.65
CA ARG A 434 -12.48 -2.37 -8.48
C ARG A 434 -12.61 -0.86 -8.49
N GLY A 435 -11.49 -0.14 -8.48
CA GLY A 435 -11.40 1.30 -8.33
C GLY A 435 -11.22 1.74 -6.87
N SER A 436 -10.54 2.86 -6.68
CA SER A 436 -10.32 3.45 -5.37
C SER A 436 -10.22 4.97 -5.48
N ALA A 437 -10.78 5.65 -4.47
CA ALA A 437 -10.62 7.08 -4.24
C ALA A 437 -9.49 7.37 -3.22
N TYR A 438 -8.54 6.45 -3.05
CA TYR A 438 -7.43 6.61 -2.12
C TYR A 438 -6.44 7.67 -2.64
N GLY A 439 -5.99 8.53 -1.73
CA GLY A 439 -4.84 9.42 -1.86
C GLY A 439 -4.28 9.66 -0.49
N CYS A 440 -3.04 10.13 -0.37
CA CYS A 440 -2.37 10.34 0.92
C CYS A 440 -1.60 11.67 0.90
N LYS A 441 -1.72 12.46 1.96
CA LYS A 441 -0.87 13.62 2.22
C LYS A 441 0.00 13.32 3.46
N PRO A 442 1.28 13.65 3.44
CA PRO A 442 2.01 14.46 2.46
C PRO A 442 2.63 13.64 1.31
N THR A 443 2.35 12.34 1.21
CA THR A 443 2.99 11.44 0.25
C THR A 443 2.14 11.29 -1.00
N PRO A 444 2.64 11.64 -2.22
CA PRO A 444 1.88 11.50 -3.45
C PRO A 444 1.58 10.03 -3.74
N SER A 445 0.36 9.75 -4.22
CA SER A 445 -0.15 8.41 -4.48
C SER A 445 -0.47 8.24 -5.96
N ILE A 446 0.21 7.29 -6.63
CA ILE A 446 0.01 6.91 -8.03
C ILE A 446 -0.93 5.71 -8.06
N LYS A 447 -2.10 5.82 -8.70
CA LYS A 447 -3.07 4.73 -8.82
C LYS A 447 -2.92 3.96 -10.13
N ILE A 448 -2.84 2.64 -10.03
CA ILE A 448 -2.63 1.72 -11.14
C ILE A 448 -3.83 0.78 -11.26
N ALA A 449 -4.57 0.88 -12.35
CA ALA A 449 -5.69 -0.01 -12.64
C ALA A 449 -5.20 -1.39 -13.06
N THR A 450 -5.83 -2.47 -12.58
CA THR A 450 -5.48 -3.85 -12.95
C THR A 450 -6.06 -4.26 -14.29
N ASN A 451 -7.08 -3.57 -14.78
CA ASN A 451 -7.78 -3.86 -16.02
C ASN A 451 -8.21 -2.57 -16.72
N SER A 452 -8.31 -2.61 -18.05
CA SER A 452 -8.65 -1.44 -18.88
C SER A 452 -10.08 -0.95 -18.65
N ASP A 453 -11.01 -1.83 -18.26
CA ASP A 453 -12.41 -1.44 -18.01
C ASP A 453 -12.49 -0.43 -16.86
N ILE A 454 -11.78 -0.71 -15.73
CA ILE A 454 -11.77 0.21 -14.58
C ILE A 454 -10.94 1.47 -14.88
N TYR A 455 -9.85 1.35 -15.64
CA TYR A 455 -9.07 2.49 -16.06
C TYR A 455 -9.93 3.51 -16.83
N HIS A 456 -10.67 3.06 -17.85
CA HIS A 456 -11.54 3.94 -18.64
C HIS A 456 -12.75 4.43 -17.86
N LYS A 457 -13.31 3.59 -16.97
CA LYS A 457 -14.46 3.97 -16.15
C LYS A 457 -14.14 5.05 -15.11
N MET A 458 -12.92 5.02 -14.56
CA MET A 458 -12.44 5.95 -13.52
C MET A 458 -11.20 6.71 -14.03
N LEU A 459 -11.27 7.23 -15.23
CA LEU A 459 -10.14 7.87 -15.91
C LEU A 459 -9.54 9.04 -15.11
N ASP A 460 -10.37 9.77 -14.38
CA ASP A 460 -9.92 10.90 -13.56
C ASP A 460 -9.20 10.47 -12.29
N ASP A 461 -9.38 9.21 -11.87
CA ASP A 461 -8.76 8.64 -10.67
C ASP A 461 -7.50 7.82 -10.95
N MET A 462 -7.40 7.16 -12.14
CA MET A 462 -6.35 6.19 -12.45
C MET A 462 -5.21 6.83 -13.24
N ASP A 463 -3.99 6.75 -12.73
CA ASP A 463 -2.80 7.29 -13.39
C ASP A 463 -2.29 6.38 -14.51
N ILE A 464 -2.35 5.04 -14.32
CA ILE A 464 -1.76 4.04 -15.22
C ILE A 464 -2.75 2.90 -15.50
N ASN A 465 -2.80 2.46 -16.76
CA ASN A 465 -3.55 1.27 -17.19
C ASN A 465 -2.68 0.01 -17.15
N GLY A 466 -2.74 -0.77 -16.07
CA GLY A 466 -2.07 -2.07 -15.99
C GLY A 466 -2.74 -3.15 -16.82
N GLY A 467 -4.02 -2.98 -17.22
CA GLY A 467 -4.78 -3.96 -18.02
C GLY A 467 -4.16 -4.26 -19.39
N GLU A 468 -3.40 -3.33 -19.95
CA GLU A 468 -2.70 -3.50 -21.22
C GLU A 468 -1.75 -4.69 -21.25
N VAL A 469 -1.26 -5.16 -20.11
CA VAL A 469 -0.41 -6.36 -19.99
C VAL A 469 -1.07 -7.60 -20.61
N VAL A 470 -2.37 -7.78 -20.41
CA VAL A 470 -3.12 -8.92 -21.00
C VAL A 470 -3.77 -8.57 -22.35
N GLU A 471 -3.54 -7.38 -22.87
CA GLU A 471 -4.05 -6.89 -24.15
C GLU A 471 -2.96 -6.81 -25.22
N GLY A 472 -1.77 -7.34 -24.95
CA GLY A 472 -0.63 -7.43 -25.88
C GLY A 472 0.62 -6.68 -25.40
N GLY A 473 0.57 -6.06 -24.23
CA GLY A 473 1.74 -5.47 -23.56
C GLY A 473 2.61 -6.51 -22.85
N SER A 474 3.69 -6.05 -22.22
CA SER A 474 4.53 -6.89 -21.35
C SER A 474 4.64 -6.31 -19.93
N LEU A 475 4.94 -7.17 -18.96
CA LEU A 475 5.16 -6.76 -17.57
C LEU A 475 6.37 -5.83 -17.45
N GLU A 476 7.43 -6.11 -18.21
CA GLU A 476 8.67 -5.32 -18.19
C GLU A 476 8.43 -3.90 -18.71
N ALA A 477 7.74 -3.76 -19.85
CA ALA A 477 7.40 -2.44 -20.40
C ALA A 477 6.48 -1.65 -19.47
N LYS A 478 5.49 -2.33 -18.86
CA LYS A 478 4.57 -1.70 -17.91
C LYS A 478 5.28 -1.33 -16.61
N GLY A 479 6.20 -2.15 -16.12
CA GLY A 479 7.03 -1.85 -14.96
C GLY A 479 7.94 -0.64 -15.20
N GLN A 480 8.51 -0.52 -16.39
CA GLN A 480 9.29 0.67 -16.78
C GLN A 480 8.41 1.93 -16.82
N GLU A 481 7.21 1.85 -17.41
CA GLU A 481 6.23 2.96 -17.42
C GLU A 481 5.87 3.41 -15.99
N ILE A 482 5.65 2.46 -15.07
CA ILE A 482 5.39 2.76 -13.65
C ILE A 482 6.60 3.44 -13.02
N PHE A 483 7.81 2.96 -13.28
CA PHE A 483 9.04 3.58 -12.74
C PHE A 483 9.25 4.99 -13.28
N ASP A 484 9.03 5.23 -14.57
CA ASP A 484 9.11 6.56 -15.17
C ASP A 484 8.07 7.52 -14.57
N LYS A 485 6.85 7.05 -14.32
CA LYS A 485 5.81 7.80 -13.63
C LYS A 485 6.19 8.12 -12.17
N ILE A 486 6.81 7.18 -11.47
CA ILE A 486 7.35 7.41 -10.12
C ILE A 486 8.36 8.57 -10.14
N LEU A 487 9.29 8.59 -11.07
CA LEU A 487 10.29 9.67 -11.19
C LEU A 487 9.64 11.02 -11.54
N ALA A 488 8.65 11.02 -12.44
CA ALA A 488 7.92 12.22 -12.83
C ALA A 488 7.14 12.81 -11.64
N VAL A 489 6.39 11.97 -10.92
CA VAL A 489 5.62 12.40 -9.74
C VAL A 489 6.56 12.82 -8.61
N ALA A 490 7.65 12.10 -8.36
CA ALA A 490 8.68 12.51 -7.40
C ALA A 490 9.29 13.86 -7.74
N SER A 491 9.40 14.20 -9.03
CA SER A 491 9.91 15.49 -9.53
C SER A 491 8.90 16.64 -9.49
N GLY A 492 7.66 16.39 -9.05
CA GLY A 492 6.64 17.43 -8.86
C GLY A 492 5.44 17.36 -9.79
N GLU A 493 5.39 16.40 -10.73
CA GLU A 493 4.15 16.11 -11.45
C GLU A 493 3.07 15.72 -10.45
N LYS A 494 1.86 16.22 -10.62
CA LYS A 494 0.73 15.87 -9.75
C LYS A 494 0.13 14.55 -10.17
N SER A 495 0.00 13.62 -9.22
CA SER A 495 -0.85 12.44 -9.42
C SER A 495 -2.32 12.84 -9.52
N LYS A 496 -3.16 11.97 -10.09
CA LYS A 496 -4.59 12.22 -10.17
C LYS A 496 -5.24 12.36 -8.80
N SER A 497 -4.76 11.63 -7.80
CA SER A 497 -5.19 11.81 -6.40
C SER A 497 -4.94 13.22 -5.89
N GLU A 498 -3.78 13.80 -6.21
CA GLU A 498 -3.45 15.19 -5.83
C GLU A 498 -4.27 16.21 -6.61
N LEU A 499 -4.52 15.98 -7.91
CA LEU A 499 -5.36 16.86 -8.73
C LEU A 499 -6.81 16.90 -8.24
N LEU A 500 -7.33 15.79 -7.72
CA LEU A 500 -8.65 15.68 -7.11
C LEU A 500 -8.69 16.14 -5.64
N GLY A 501 -7.53 16.44 -5.02
CA GLY A 501 -7.42 16.94 -3.66
C GLY A 501 -7.57 15.88 -2.56
N TYR A 502 -7.37 14.60 -2.86
CA TYR A 502 -7.43 13.51 -1.86
C TYR A 502 -6.32 13.60 -0.81
N GLY A 503 -6.50 12.94 0.35
CA GLY A 503 -5.47 12.76 1.36
C GLY A 503 -5.69 13.48 2.68
N ASP A 504 -6.88 14.08 2.91
CA ASP A 504 -7.18 14.81 4.15
C ASP A 504 -7.70 13.92 5.29
N ASN A 505 -8.13 12.69 4.98
CA ASN A 505 -8.74 11.78 5.95
C ASN A 505 -8.05 10.40 6.02
N GLU A 506 -6.98 10.19 5.27
CA GLU A 506 -6.28 8.92 5.14
C GLU A 506 -5.13 8.74 6.15
N PHE A 507 -4.92 9.70 7.05
CA PHE A 507 -4.07 9.52 8.22
C PHE A 507 -4.82 8.72 9.29
N VAL A 508 -4.58 7.42 9.33
CA VAL A 508 -5.28 6.49 10.22
C VAL A 508 -4.25 5.63 10.98
N PRO A 509 -3.73 6.10 12.12
CA PRO A 509 -2.84 5.30 12.97
C PRO A 509 -3.52 3.99 13.40
N TRP A 510 -2.75 2.90 13.43
CA TRP A 510 -3.29 1.60 13.83
C TRP A 510 -3.82 1.65 15.27
N GLN A 511 -5.09 1.33 15.42
CA GLN A 511 -5.76 1.23 16.72
C GLN A 511 -5.61 -0.19 17.27
N ILE A 512 -4.54 -0.43 18.00
CA ILE A 512 -4.24 -1.72 18.64
C ILE A 512 -4.26 -1.57 20.16
N GLY A 513 -4.84 -2.53 20.87
CA GLY A 513 -4.97 -2.51 22.32
C GLY A 513 -6.33 -1.99 22.81
N ALA A 514 -6.44 -1.84 24.13
CA ALA A 514 -7.68 -1.39 24.78
C ALA A 514 -7.71 0.14 24.96
N THR A 515 -8.89 0.72 24.75
CA THR A 515 -9.21 2.11 25.08
C THR A 515 -10.25 2.09 26.22
N PHE A 516 -10.07 2.91 27.27
CA PHE A 516 -10.93 2.98 28.46
C PHE A 516 -11.79 4.24 28.47
#